data_8139c19d9c36cb7bbb86dd989f276bde
#
_entry.id   8139c19d9c36cb7bbb86dd989f276bde
#
_cell.length_a   1.000
_cell.length_b   1.000
_cell.length_c   1.000
_cell.angle_alpha   90.00
_cell.angle_beta   90.00
_cell.angle_gamma   90.00
#
_symmetry.space_group_name_H-M   'P 1'
#
loop_
_entity.id
_entity.type
_entity.pdbx_description
1 polymer ?
#
loop_
_entity_poly.entity_id
_entity_poly.type
_entity_poly.pdbx_seq_one_letter_code
_entity_poly.pdbx_strand_id
1 'polypeptide(L)'
;MSRWRVFARCRREFVFHYLSARGGWDPEMPEVLQDIYRYKHFYPIDLHVLDIIKSSFFRASGKYWHGRQDEYRRSFLRFAKSDAAVLVRELAGLACIRDPYGIRSVLEIENEGMDFDTAAAEIYARTEKAALLFIENYGNLFCEHTPLDWIGTQNIISFSCEDVTIYLPRGAAWIKNGRAGWLDIGLYGADTASAPGSEEWRRYWLFRKYGVEPGRADIAFYDIFSGESFTRNIMDFDFTGAKEIMFRQAVIMREWVREAVQTGFDIMETKPEEGTDCRKCRFRNFCRKMEA
;
A
#
# COMPACT_ATOMS: atom_id res chain seq x y z
N MET A 1 0.53 -0.33 4.24
CA MET A 1 1.11 -0.06 5.59
C MET A 1 0.63 -1.16 6.52
N SER A 2 1.48 -1.73 7.41
CA SER A 2 1.02 -2.75 8.35
C SER A 2 0.20 -2.10 9.48
N ARG A 3 -0.77 -2.84 10.03
CA ARG A 3 -1.57 -2.36 11.18
C ARG A 3 -0.68 -1.97 12.36
N TRP A 4 0.38 -2.74 12.59
CA TRP A 4 1.35 -2.44 13.63
C TRP A 4 2.04 -1.07 13.45
N ARG A 5 2.44 -0.72 12.23
CA ARG A 5 3.08 0.58 11.98
C ARG A 5 2.15 1.76 12.30
N VAL A 6 0.87 1.62 11.95
CA VAL A 6 -0.12 2.65 12.29
C VAL A 6 -0.30 2.71 13.80
N PHE A 7 -0.46 1.56 14.45
CA PHE A 7 -0.61 1.44 15.90
C PHE A 7 0.59 2.02 16.67
N ALA A 8 1.81 1.67 16.27
CA ALA A 8 3.02 2.14 16.91
C ALA A 8 3.30 3.65 16.68
N ARG A 9 2.82 4.18 15.55
CA ARG A 9 2.97 5.62 15.26
C ARG A 9 1.94 6.47 15.99
N CYS A 10 0.67 6.05 15.96
CA CYS A 10 -0.43 6.78 16.57
C CYS A 10 -1.61 5.84 16.82
N ARG A 11 -1.92 5.57 18.10
CA ARG A 11 -3.05 4.71 18.49
C ARG A 11 -4.38 5.32 18.07
N ARG A 12 -4.54 6.64 18.14
CA ARG A 12 -5.74 7.34 17.65
C ARG A 12 -5.95 7.10 16.15
N GLU A 13 -4.91 7.21 15.32
CA GLU A 13 -4.99 6.89 13.90
C GLU A 13 -5.35 5.42 13.67
N PHE A 14 -4.79 4.51 14.47
CA PHE A 14 -5.14 3.10 14.41
C PHE A 14 -6.63 2.86 14.70
N VAL A 15 -7.17 3.52 15.75
CA VAL A 15 -8.59 3.46 16.08
C VAL A 15 -9.45 3.94 14.93
N PHE A 16 -9.21 5.13 14.42
CA PHE A 16 -9.99 5.69 13.33
C PHE A 16 -9.91 4.82 12.07
N HIS A 17 -8.73 4.34 11.73
CA HIS A 17 -8.54 3.59 10.50
C HIS A 17 -9.12 2.17 10.52
N TYR A 18 -8.99 1.46 11.63
CA TYR A 18 -9.28 0.03 11.70
C TYR A 18 -10.48 -0.36 12.56
N LEU A 19 -10.89 0.48 13.49
CA LEU A 19 -11.98 0.19 14.42
C LEU A 19 -13.21 1.06 14.13
N SER A 20 -13.08 2.38 14.20
CA SER A 20 -14.22 3.31 14.14
C SER A 20 -14.74 3.59 12.72
N ALA A 21 -13.92 3.42 11.68
CA ALA A 21 -14.39 3.62 10.29
C ALA A 21 -15.35 2.54 9.79
N ARG A 22 -15.57 1.48 10.58
CA ARG A 22 -16.44 0.36 10.18
C ARG A 22 -17.90 0.78 10.23
N GLY A 23 -18.59 0.63 9.11
CA GLY A 23 -20.00 1.02 8.99
C GLY A 23 -20.23 2.49 8.63
N GLY A 24 -19.19 3.35 8.63
CA GLY A 24 -19.33 4.79 8.36
C GLY A 24 -19.78 5.15 6.94
N TRP A 25 -19.94 4.16 6.05
CA TRP A 25 -20.59 4.34 4.74
C TRP A 25 -22.13 4.38 4.83
N ASP A 26 -22.69 3.90 5.93
CA ASP A 26 -24.13 3.89 6.16
C ASP A 26 -24.59 5.30 6.56
N PRO A 27 -25.54 5.90 5.83
CA PRO A 27 -26.05 7.24 6.17
C PRO A 27 -26.82 7.29 7.51
N GLU A 28 -27.24 6.14 8.05
CA GLU A 28 -27.89 6.01 9.34
C GLU A 28 -26.89 6.07 10.52
N MET A 29 -25.59 5.92 10.24
CA MET A 29 -24.57 5.97 11.28
C MET A 29 -24.34 7.41 11.76
N PRO A 30 -23.90 7.61 13.03
CA PRO A 30 -23.53 8.93 13.55
C PRO A 30 -22.55 9.65 12.62
N GLU A 31 -22.75 10.96 12.44
CA GLU A 31 -21.95 11.80 11.55
C GLU A 31 -20.44 11.67 11.80
N VAL A 32 -20.05 11.56 13.07
CA VAL A 32 -18.65 11.36 13.45
C VAL A 32 -18.03 10.10 12.82
N LEU A 33 -18.78 9.00 12.71
CA LEU A 33 -18.31 7.77 12.10
C LEU A 33 -18.29 7.87 10.58
N GLN A 34 -19.24 8.61 9.99
CA GLN A 34 -19.23 8.91 8.56
C GLN A 34 -18.02 9.77 8.20
N ASP A 35 -17.69 10.79 9.01
CA ASP A 35 -16.50 11.61 8.82
C ASP A 35 -15.21 10.78 8.93
N ILE A 36 -15.07 9.94 9.95
CA ILE A 36 -13.92 9.03 10.06
C ILE A 36 -13.79 8.16 8.82
N TYR A 37 -14.90 7.63 8.32
CA TYR A 37 -14.90 6.83 7.10
C TYR A 37 -14.43 7.64 5.88
N ARG A 38 -14.86 8.88 5.72
CA ARG A 38 -14.40 9.78 4.64
C ARG A 38 -12.90 10.04 4.75
N TYR A 39 -12.42 10.48 5.92
CA TYR A 39 -10.99 10.75 6.14
C TYR A 39 -10.10 9.52 5.92
N LYS A 40 -10.58 8.34 6.22
CA LYS A 40 -9.86 7.08 5.92
C LYS A 40 -9.52 6.93 4.44
N HIS A 41 -10.35 7.46 3.54
CA HIS A 41 -10.21 7.36 2.10
C HIS A 41 -9.55 8.57 1.44
N PHE A 42 -9.05 9.52 2.22
CA PHE A 42 -8.21 10.59 1.70
C PHE A 42 -6.79 10.07 1.56
N TYR A 43 -6.31 10.07 0.32
CA TYR A 43 -4.98 9.56 -0.01
C TYR A 43 -4.09 10.70 -0.49
N PRO A 44 -2.81 10.77 -0.04
CA PRO A 44 -1.85 11.69 -0.63
C PRO A 44 -1.66 11.38 -2.12
N ILE A 45 -1.31 12.40 -2.89
CA ILE A 45 -1.03 12.30 -4.33
C ILE A 45 -0.06 11.14 -4.62
N ASP A 46 0.95 10.97 -3.79
CA ASP A 46 1.94 9.91 -3.93
C ASP A 46 1.33 8.49 -3.90
N LEU A 47 0.31 8.25 -3.05
CA LEU A 47 -0.38 6.96 -3.03
C LEU A 47 -1.29 6.77 -4.23
N HIS A 48 -1.89 7.83 -4.75
CA HIS A 48 -2.65 7.76 -6.00
C HIS A 48 -1.74 7.41 -7.18
N VAL A 49 -0.57 8.03 -7.28
CA VAL A 49 0.44 7.73 -8.30
C VAL A 49 0.93 6.28 -8.18
N LEU A 50 1.20 5.81 -6.95
CA LEU A 50 1.60 4.42 -6.71
C LEU A 50 0.53 3.44 -7.21
N ASP A 51 -0.74 3.69 -6.93
CA ASP A 51 -1.84 2.83 -7.38
C ASP A 51 -1.96 2.81 -8.90
N ILE A 52 -1.76 3.96 -9.57
CA ILE A 52 -1.73 4.06 -11.04
C ILE A 52 -0.58 3.22 -11.61
N ILE A 53 0.63 3.36 -11.09
CA ILE A 53 1.80 2.60 -11.56
C ILE A 53 1.60 1.10 -11.37
N LYS A 54 1.10 0.67 -10.21
CA LYS A 54 0.77 -0.75 -9.93
C LYS A 54 -0.31 -1.28 -10.87
N SER A 55 -1.39 -0.53 -11.07
CA SER A 55 -2.48 -0.92 -11.99
C SER A 55 -1.96 -1.09 -13.40
N SER A 56 -1.19 -0.13 -13.89
CA SER A 56 -0.58 -0.16 -15.23
C SER A 56 0.38 -1.33 -15.38
N PHE A 57 1.17 -1.62 -14.33
CA PHE A 57 2.05 -2.79 -14.28
C PHE A 57 1.26 -4.09 -14.43
N PHE A 58 0.22 -4.30 -13.61
CA PHE A 58 -0.57 -5.54 -13.67
C PHE A 58 -1.34 -5.69 -14.98
N ARG A 59 -1.81 -4.60 -15.59
CA ARG A 59 -2.43 -4.62 -16.93
C ARG A 59 -1.42 -5.02 -18.01
N ALA A 60 -0.17 -4.61 -17.87
CA ALA A 60 0.90 -4.98 -18.78
C ALA A 60 1.33 -6.43 -18.58
N SER A 61 1.46 -6.92 -17.33
CA SER A 61 1.93 -8.28 -17.02
C SER A 61 1.05 -9.40 -17.59
N GLY A 62 -0.24 -9.10 -17.85
CA GLY A 62 -1.18 -10.05 -18.46
C GLY A 62 -0.99 -10.28 -19.98
N LYS A 63 -0.01 -9.62 -20.61
CA LYS A 63 0.25 -9.70 -22.05
C LYS A 63 1.64 -10.29 -22.31
N TYR A 64 1.79 -10.87 -23.50
CA TYR A 64 3.06 -11.40 -23.96
C TYR A 64 3.91 -10.33 -24.64
N TRP A 65 5.08 -10.05 -24.09
CA TRP A 65 5.97 -8.97 -24.54
C TRP A 65 7.36 -9.47 -24.99
N HIS A 66 7.60 -10.77 -25.03
CA HIS A 66 8.92 -11.30 -25.40
C HIS A 66 9.39 -10.73 -26.74
N GLY A 67 10.56 -10.10 -26.76
CA GLY A 67 11.11 -9.43 -27.92
C GLY A 67 10.38 -8.16 -28.39
N ARG A 68 9.39 -7.65 -27.60
CA ARG A 68 8.54 -6.49 -27.99
C ARG A 68 8.67 -5.32 -27.00
N GLN A 69 9.91 -4.98 -26.64
CA GLN A 69 10.20 -3.95 -25.62
C GLN A 69 9.54 -2.60 -25.92
N ASP A 70 9.64 -2.11 -27.16
CA ASP A 70 9.08 -0.79 -27.52
C ASP A 70 7.55 -0.76 -27.45
N GLU A 71 6.90 -1.88 -27.79
CA GLU A 71 5.45 -1.99 -27.68
C GLU A 71 5.01 -2.04 -26.22
N TYR A 72 5.76 -2.77 -25.38
CA TYR A 72 5.53 -2.78 -23.95
C TYR A 72 5.65 -1.37 -23.37
N ARG A 73 6.77 -0.67 -23.63
CA ARG A 73 7.01 0.71 -23.16
C ARG A 73 5.85 1.63 -23.53
N ARG A 74 5.47 1.66 -24.80
CA ARG A 74 4.34 2.48 -25.27
C ARG A 74 3.01 2.10 -24.61
N SER A 75 2.75 0.82 -24.44
CA SER A 75 1.52 0.34 -23.81
C SER A 75 1.45 0.67 -22.34
N PHE A 76 2.55 0.53 -21.61
CA PHE A 76 2.62 0.86 -20.18
C PHE A 76 2.38 2.36 -19.96
N LEU A 77 3.08 3.24 -20.70
CA LEU A 77 2.87 4.70 -20.62
C LEU A 77 1.43 5.09 -20.96
N ARG A 78 0.82 4.46 -21.97
CA ARG A 78 -0.58 4.69 -22.32
C ARG A 78 -1.51 4.25 -21.18
N PHE A 79 -1.25 3.14 -20.51
CA PHE A 79 -2.03 2.70 -19.36
C PHE A 79 -1.90 3.68 -18.20
N ALA A 80 -0.69 4.08 -17.84
CA ALA A 80 -0.45 5.03 -16.76
C ALA A 80 -1.17 6.37 -17.01
N LYS A 81 -1.07 6.92 -18.24
CA LYS A 81 -1.78 8.13 -18.64
C LYS A 81 -3.30 7.98 -18.61
N SER A 82 -3.80 6.85 -19.08
CA SER A 82 -5.24 6.55 -19.07
C SER A 82 -5.77 6.43 -17.64
N ASP A 83 -5.06 5.72 -16.77
CA ASP A 83 -5.47 5.49 -15.38
C ASP A 83 -5.41 6.80 -14.57
N ALA A 84 -4.41 7.66 -14.82
CA ALA A 84 -4.36 9.02 -14.26
C ALA A 84 -5.57 9.87 -14.70
N ALA A 85 -5.93 9.83 -15.99
CA ALA A 85 -7.08 10.57 -16.50
C ALA A 85 -8.41 10.06 -15.93
N VAL A 86 -8.55 8.76 -15.71
CA VAL A 86 -9.73 8.17 -15.04
C VAL A 86 -9.80 8.67 -13.60
N LEU A 87 -8.72 8.57 -12.84
CA LEU A 87 -8.67 9.03 -11.46
C LEU A 87 -9.01 10.53 -11.34
N VAL A 88 -8.38 11.40 -12.15
CA VAL A 88 -8.65 12.85 -12.11
C VAL A 88 -10.12 13.14 -12.43
N ARG A 89 -10.73 12.42 -13.38
CA ARG A 89 -12.16 12.56 -13.70
C ARG A 89 -13.04 12.11 -12.54
N GLU A 90 -12.71 11.01 -11.87
CA GLU A 90 -13.42 10.52 -10.69
C GLU A 90 -13.35 11.53 -9.55
N LEU A 91 -12.17 12.11 -9.32
CA LEU A 91 -11.97 13.16 -8.30
C LEU A 91 -12.76 14.43 -8.63
N ALA A 92 -12.78 14.88 -9.91
CA ALA A 92 -13.53 16.06 -10.36
C ALA A 92 -15.05 15.88 -10.28
N GLY A 93 -15.55 14.68 -10.52
CA GLY A 93 -16.97 14.39 -10.56
C GLY A 93 -17.65 14.36 -9.20
N LEU A 94 -16.96 14.60 -8.09
CA LEU A 94 -17.46 14.38 -6.72
C LEU A 94 -18.16 13.00 -6.59
N ALA A 95 -17.81 12.05 -7.46
CA ALA A 95 -18.34 10.68 -7.45
C ALA A 95 -18.14 10.02 -6.09
N CYS A 96 -17.18 10.53 -5.34
CA CYS A 96 -16.85 10.16 -3.98
C CYS A 96 -18.00 10.31 -2.96
N ILE A 97 -19.02 11.12 -3.21
CA ILE A 97 -20.13 11.33 -2.24
C ILE A 97 -21.22 10.26 -2.38
N ARG A 98 -21.30 9.56 -3.53
CA ARG A 98 -22.42 8.64 -3.83
C ARG A 98 -22.04 7.15 -3.79
N ASP A 99 -20.76 6.83 -3.88
CA ASP A 99 -20.29 5.45 -3.79
C ASP A 99 -19.60 5.22 -2.45
N PRO A 100 -20.24 4.50 -1.50
CA PRO A 100 -19.67 4.25 -0.18
C PRO A 100 -18.35 3.45 -0.23
N TYR A 101 -18.07 2.79 -1.35
CA TYR A 101 -16.83 2.03 -1.57
C TYR A 101 -15.80 2.77 -2.43
N GLY A 102 -16.19 3.86 -3.10
CA GLY A 102 -15.40 4.63 -4.05
C GLY A 102 -14.93 5.99 -3.58
N ILE A 103 -15.17 6.35 -2.30
CA ILE A 103 -14.75 7.65 -1.75
C ILE A 103 -13.22 7.71 -1.76
N ARG A 104 -12.68 8.40 -2.77
CA ARG A 104 -11.27 8.78 -2.80
C ARG A 104 -11.21 10.29 -2.93
N SER A 105 -10.41 10.92 -2.10
CA SER A 105 -10.07 12.34 -2.23
C SER A 105 -8.58 12.53 -2.09
N VAL A 106 -8.10 13.68 -2.47
CA VAL A 106 -6.70 14.06 -2.36
C VAL A 106 -6.46 14.70 -1.00
N LEU A 107 -5.55 14.12 -0.23
CA LEU A 107 -5.26 14.57 1.12
C LEU A 107 -4.78 16.02 1.17
N GLU A 108 -3.99 16.43 0.16
CA GLU A 108 -3.45 17.78 0.03
C GLU A 108 -4.55 18.81 -0.20
N ILE A 109 -5.62 18.47 -0.91
CA ILE A 109 -6.81 19.34 -1.05
C ILE A 109 -7.45 19.55 0.32
N GLU A 110 -7.68 18.48 1.06
CA GLU A 110 -8.42 18.51 2.31
C GLU A 110 -7.62 19.11 3.48
N ASN A 111 -6.33 18.84 3.55
CA ASN A 111 -5.48 19.25 4.68
C ASN A 111 -4.66 20.51 4.43
N GLU A 112 -4.34 20.83 3.19
CA GLU A 112 -3.43 21.91 2.83
C GLU A 112 -4.12 23.01 2.01
N GLY A 113 -5.37 22.80 1.60
CA GLY A 113 -6.12 23.75 0.79
C GLY A 113 -5.63 23.86 -0.64
N MET A 114 -4.97 22.82 -1.16
CA MET A 114 -4.57 22.76 -2.56
C MET A 114 -5.81 22.79 -3.45
N ASP A 115 -5.80 23.59 -4.51
CA ASP A 115 -6.89 23.57 -5.48
C ASP A 115 -6.86 22.31 -6.34
N PHE A 116 -8.01 21.96 -6.90
CA PHE A 116 -8.17 20.74 -7.67
C PHE A 116 -7.30 20.71 -8.93
N ASP A 117 -7.17 21.82 -9.64
CA ASP A 117 -6.42 21.87 -10.89
C ASP A 117 -4.92 21.65 -10.64
N THR A 118 -4.39 22.23 -9.56
CA THR A 118 -3.03 21.98 -9.08
C THR A 118 -2.84 20.51 -8.70
N ALA A 119 -3.77 19.92 -7.94
CA ALA A 119 -3.69 18.49 -7.57
C ALA A 119 -3.73 17.58 -8.80
N ALA A 120 -4.59 17.88 -9.77
CA ALA A 120 -4.67 17.14 -11.03
C ALA A 120 -3.37 17.22 -11.83
N ALA A 121 -2.79 18.42 -11.95
CA ALA A 121 -1.51 18.64 -12.63
C ALA A 121 -0.38 17.85 -11.95
N GLU A 122 -0.32 17.87 -10.63
CA GLU A 122 0.66 17.09 -9.85
C GLU A 122 0.49 15.58 -10.06
N ILE A 123 -0.75 15.06 -10.07
CA ILE A 123 -1.01 13.64 -10.34
C ILE A 123 -0.46 13.26 -11.72
N TYR A 124 -0.74 14.07 -12.77
CA TYR A 124 -0.24 13.79 -14.10
C TYR A 124 1.29 13.82 -14.17
N ALA A 125 1.91 14.89 -13.66
CA ALA A 125 3.36 15.08 -13.72
C ALA A 125 4.12 13.99 -12.97
N ARG A 126 3.67 13.65 -11.75
CA ARG A 126 4.29 12.59 -10.94
C ARG A 126 4.06 11.21 -11.54
N THR A 127 2.88 10.95 -12.13
CA THR A 127 2.60 9.69 -12.81
C THR A 127 3.51 9.50 -14.02
N GLU A 128 3.67 10.53 -14.86
CA GLU A 128 4.56 10.46 -16.03
C GLU A 128 6.00 10.19 -15.60
N LYS A 129 6.52 10.95 -14.64
CA LYS A 129 7.88 10.78 -14.12
C LYS A 129 8.07 9.36 -13.55
N ALA A 130 7.17 8.89 -12.69
CA ALA A 130 7.26 7.57 -12.09
C ALA A 130 7.17 6.44 -13.13
N ALA A 131 6.31 6.61 -14.15
CA ALA A 131 6.18 5.63 -15.23
C ALA A 131 7.45 5.56 -16.10
N LEU A 132 8.09 6.67 -16.40
CA LEU A 132 9.36 6.72 -17.13
C LEU A 132 10.47 6.04 -16.33
N LEU A 133 10.63 6.39 -15.05
CA LEU A 133 11.61 5.74 -14.16
C LEU A 133 11.38 4.23 -14.04
N PHE A 134 10.13 3.80 -13.94
CA PHE A 134 9.81 2.39 -13.86
C PHE A 134 10.20 1.63 -15.14
N ILE A 135 9.89 2.20 -16.30
CA ILE A 135 10.25 1.61 -17.60
C ILE A 135 11.77 1.54 -17.78
N GLU A 136 12.48 2.56 -17.37
CA GLU A 136 13.94 2.61 -17.45
C GLU A 136 14.56 1.47 -16.63
N ASN A 137 14.08 1.26 -15.42
CA ASN A 137 14.65 0.26 -14.51
C ASN A 137 14.14 -1.17 -14.75
N TYR A 138 12.85 -1.31 -15.10
CA TYR A 138 12.16 -2.62 -15.17
C TYR A 138 11.47 -2.91 -16.50
N GLY A 139 11.67 -2.09 -17.52
CA GLY A 139 11.07 -2.29 -18.83
C GLY A 139 11.43 -3.62 -19.48
N ASN A 140 12.59 -4.18 -19.16
CA ASN A 140 13.06 -5.46 -19.69
C ASN A 140 12.45 -6.67 -18.96
N LEU A 141 12.00 -6.50 -17.71
CA LEU A 141 11.48 -7.58 -16.88
C LEU A 141 10.39 -8.40 -17.60
N PHE A 142 9.49 -7.73 -18.32
CA PHE A 142 8.42 -8.37 -19.08
C PHE A 142 8.89 -9.06 -20.36
N CYS A 143 10.03 -8.64 -20.90
CA CYS A 143 10.59 -9.21 -22.12
C CYS A 143 11.44 -10.45 -21.84
N GLU A 144 11.87 -10.61 -20.60
CA GLU A 144 12.68 -11.75 -20.14
C GLU A 144 11.83 -12.92 -19.63
N HIS A 145 10.57 -12.66 -19.27
CA HIS A 145 9.66 -13.64 -18.69
C HIS A 145 8.46 -13.89 -19.59
N THR A 146 8.03 -15.14 -19.65
CA THR A 146 6.80 -15.51 -20.35
C THR A 146 5.58 -15.33 -19.43
N PRO A 147 4.34 -15.23 -19.95
CA PRO A 147 3.15 -15.19 -19.11
C PRO A 147 3.02 -16.37 -18.15
N LEU A 148 3.62 -17.54 -18.48
CA LEU A 148 3.59 -18.72 -17.63
C LEU A 148 4.54 -18.62 -16.43
N ASP A 149 5.55 -17.76 -16.53
CA ASP A 149 6.49 -17.53 -15.42
C ASP A 149 5.85 -16.67 -14.31
N TRP A 150 4.80 -15.89 -14.64
CA TRP A 150 4.18 -14.95 -13.70
C TRP A 150 3.26 -15.65 -12.71
N ILE A 151 3.43 -15.29 -11.45
CA ILE A 151 2.53 -15.71 -10.37
C ILE A 151 1.42 -14.67 -10.21
N GLY A 152 0.17 -15.11 -10.10
CA GLY A 152 -0.97 -14.20 -9.92
C GLY A 152 -0.94 -13.47 -8.57
N THR A 153 -0.27 -12.33 -8.54
CA THR A 153 -0.17 -11.43 -7.36
C THR A 153 -0.98 -10.15 -7.54
N GLN A 154 -1.95 -10.18 -8.47
CA GLN A 154 -2.82 -9.03 -8.77
C GLN A 154 -3.71 -8.62 -7.60
N ASN A 155 -3.98 -9.55 -6.68
CA ASN A 155 -4.74 -9.31 -5.46
C ASN A 155 -3.83 -9.29 -4.22
N ILE A 156 -4.33 -8.72 -3.14
CA ILE A 156 -3.69 -8.84 -1.84
C ILE A 156 -3.62 -10.34 -1.50
N ILE A 157 -2.43 -10.83 -1.23
CA ILE A 157 -2.22 -12.19 -0.79
C ILE A 157 -2.49 -12.24 0.71
N SER A 158 -3.34 -13.16 1.15
CA SER A 158 -3.54 -13.42 2.57
C SER A 158 -3.28 -14.90 2.87
N PHE A 159 -2.67 -15.16 4.00
CA PHE A 159 -2.49 -16.51 4.53
C PHE A 159 -2.40 -16.47 6.05
N SER A 160 -2.76 -17.59 6.70
CA SER A 160 -2.68 -17.71 8.15
C SER A 160 -1.34 -18.31 8.57
N CYS A 161 -0.75 -17.74 9.60
CA CYS A 161 0.35 -18.32 10.35
C CYS A 161 -0.10 -18.37 11.81
N GLU A 162 -0.37 -19.60 12.30
CA GLU A 162 -1.05 -19.83 13.57
C GLU A 162 -2.40 -19.05 13.64
N ASP A 163 -2.57 -18.19 14.61
CA ASP A 163 -3.79 -17.38 14.83
C ASP A 163 -3.69 -15.96 14.23
N VAL A 164 -2.63 -15.66 13.47
CA VAL A 164 -2.43 -14.37 12.83
C VAL A 164 -2.62 -14.49 11.32
N THR A 165 -3.48 -13.63 10.75
CA THR A 165 -3.60 -13.50 9.30
C THR A 165 -2.61 -12.44 8.78
N ILE A 166 -1.77 -12.86 7.86
CA ILE A 166 -0.75 -12.04 7.21
C ILE A 166 -1.27 -11.60 5.85
N TYR A 167 -1.15 -10.31 5.58
CA TYR A 167 -1.48 -9.71 4.30
C TYR A 167 -0.19 -9.21 3.64
N LEU A 168 0.15 -9.79 2.49
CA LEU A 168 1.21 -9.27 1.63
C LEU A 168 0.62 -8.28 0.63
N PRO A 169 1.22 -7.10 0.48
CA PRO A 169 0.79 -6.15 -0.54
C PRO A 169 1.02 -6.73 -1.94
N ARG A 170 0.28 -6.20 -2.90
CA ARG A 170 0.46 -6.53 -4.31
C ARG A 170 1.89 -6.28 -4.73
N GLY A 171 2.50 -7.24 -5.40
CA GLY A 171 3.82 -7.14 -5.99
C GLY A 171 3.84 -7.90 -7.31
N ALA A 172 4.92 -7.79 -8.07
CA ALA A 172 5.15 -8.66 -9.21
C ALA A 172 5.95 -9.86 -8.76
N ALA A 173 5.47 -11.05 -9.05
CA ALA A 173 6.20 -12.27 -8.73
C ALA A 173 6.22 -13.23 -9.92
N TRP A 174 7.32 -13.92 -10.09
CA TRP A 174 7.53 -14.91 -11.15
C TRP A 174 8.35 -16.09 -10.66
N ILE A 175 8.20 -17.23 -11.33
CA ILE A 175 9.02 -18.43 -11.12
C ILE A 175 9.57 -18.86 -12.46
N LYS A 176 10.88 -19.00 -12.54
CA LYS A 176 11.58 -19.47 -13.73
C LYS A 176 12.75 -20.37 -13.33
N ASN A 177 12.82 -21.57 -13.91
CA ASN A 177 13.92 -22.51 -13.67
C ASN A 177 14.16 -22.83 -12.17
N GLY A 178 13.08 -22.94 -11.37
CA GLY A 178 13.16 -23.23 -9.93
C GLY A 178 13.67 -22.08 -9.05
N ARG A 179 13.80 -20.88 -9.62
CA ARG A 179 14.04 -19.63 -8.88
C ARG A 179 12.79 -18.78 -8.91
N ALA A 180 12.55 -18.01 -7.86
CA ALA A 180 11.50 -17.02 -7.84
C ALA A 180 12.09 -15.61 -7.76
N GLY A 181 11.39 -14.66 -8.39
CA GLY A 181 11.60 -13.25 -8.16
C GLY A 181 10.33 -12.60 -7.64
N TRP A 182 10.49 -11.59 -6.81
CA TRP A 182 9.40 -10.74 -6.32
C TRP A 182 9.85 -9.28 -6.37
N LEU A 183 9.10 -8.46 -7.08
CA LEU A 183 9.26 -7.01 -7.10
C LEU A 183 8.12 -6.38 -6.33
N ASP A 184 8.43 -5.74 -5.20
CA ASP A 184 7.49 -4.90 -4.45
C ASP A 184 7.67 -3.45 -4.88
N ILE A 185 6.62 -2.90 -5.49
CA ILE A 185 6.60 -1.52 -5.96
C ILE A 185 5.96 -0.67 -4.85
N GLY A 186 6.64 0.36 -4.39
CA GLY A 186 6.17 1.12 -3.23
C GLY A 186 6.71 2.53 -3.11
N LEU A 187 6.42 3.13 -1.96
CA LEU A 187 6.95 4.39 -1.47
C LEU A 187 7.86 4.02 -0.29
N TYR A 188 9.13 3.83 -0.57
CA TYR A 188 10.02 3.31 0.46
C TYR A 188 10.82 4.39 1.15
N GLY A 189 11.24 5.48 0.48
CA GLY A 189 12.12 6.47 1.06
C GLY A 189 13.35 5.85 1.73
N ALA A 190 14.26 6.64 2.23
CA ALA A 190 15.50 6.15 2.85
C ALA A 190 15.27 5.28 4.11
N ASP A 191 14.16 5.50 4.84
CA ASP A 191 13.93 4.87 6.17
C ASP A 191 13.03 3.63 6.15
N THR A 192 12.38 3.30 5.03
CA THR A 192 11.32 2.28 5.00
C THR A 192 11.74 0.94 4.39
N ALA A 193 12.93 0.84 3.86
CA ALA A 193 13.54 -0.41 3.37
C ALA A 193 13.60 -1.51 4.42
N SER A 194 13.50 -1.14 5.68
CA SER A 194 13.72 -2.00 6.83
C SER A 194 12.46 -2.36 7.61
N ALA A 195 11.30 -2.59 6.94
CA ALA A 195 10.21 -3.23 7.68
C ALA A 195 10.62 -4.64 8.08
N PRO A 196 10.95 -4.91 9.34
CA PRO A 196 11.32 -6.25 9.79
C PRO A 196 10.25 -7.24 9.36
N GLY A 197 10.65 -8.35 8.79
CA GLY A 197 9.75 -9.43 8.41
C GLY A 197 9.04 -9.31 7.07
N SER A 198 9.14 -8.19 6.35
CA SER A 198 8.37 -8.05 5.10
C SER A 198 8.89 -8.94 3.96
N GLU A 199 10.19 -9.15 3.88
CA GLU A 199 10.85 -10.01 2.91
C GLU A 199 10.69 -11.48 3.28
N GLU A 200 10.90 -11.79 4.55
CA GLU A 200 10.79 -13.12 5.12
C GLU A 200 9.41 -13.73 4.87
N TRP A 201 8.35 -12.92 4.98
CA TRP A 201 6.99 -13.37 4.70
C TRP A 201 6.73 -13.66 3.23
N ARG A 202 7.37 -12.93 2.29
CA ARG A 202 7.29 -13.22 0.86
C ARG A 202 8.01 -14.52 0.52
N ARG A 203 9.23 -14.73 1.06
CA ARG A 203 9.99 -15.97 0.91
C ARG A 203 9.24 -17.15 1.50
N TYR A 204 8.69 -17.00 2.69
CA TYR A 204 7.86 -18.04 3.32
C TYR A 204 6.64 -18.39 2.48
N TRP A 205 5.95 -17.42 1.93
CA TRP A 205 4.80 -17.66 1.07
C TRP A 205 5.19 -18.38 -0.23
N LEU A 206 6.28 -17.99 -0.88
CA LEU A 206 6.81 -18.64 -2.07
C LEU A 206 7.20 -20.09 -1.79
N PHE A 207 7.84 -20.33 -0.65
CA PHE A 207 8.17 -21.70 -0.21
C PHE A 207 6.92 -22.54 0.03
N ARG A 208 5.98 -22.04 0.84
CA ARG A 208 4.77 -22.79 1.21
C ARG A 208 3.86 -23.08 0.03
N LYS A 209 3.74 -22.17 -0.92
CA LYS A 209 2.80 -22.29 -2.03
C LYS A 209 3.40 -22.95 -3.27
N TYR A 210 4.68 -22.74 -3.53
CA TYR A 210 5.31 -23.15 -4.78
C TYR A 210 6.56 -24.02 -4.57
N GLY A 211 6.95 -24.32 -3.35
CA GLY A 211 8.13 -25.13 -3.04
C GLY A 211 9.46 -24.43 -3.37
N VAL A 212 9.49 -23.14 -3.59
CA VAL A 212 10.72 -22.41 -3.89
C VAL A 212 11.51 -22.22 -2.60
N GLU A 213 12.67 -22.82 -2.52
CA GLU A 213 13.57 -22.66 -1.38
C GLU A 213 13.88 -21.17 -1.13
N PRO A 214 13.89 -20.69 0.12
CA PRO A 214 14.12 -19.28 0.44
C PRO A 214 15.39 -18.72 -0.20
N GLY A 215 16.46 -19.53 -0.31
CA GLY A 215 17.70 -19.21 -0.99
C GLY A 215 17.61 -19.05 -2.50
N ARG A 216 16.49 -19.40 -3.09
CA ARG A 216 16.22 -19.27 -4.53
C ARG A 216 15.17 -18.21 -4.85
N ALA A 217 14.80 -17.38 -3.86
CA ALA A 217 13.84 -16.31 -4.04
C ALA A 217 14.53 -14.94 -3.91
N ASP A 218 14.54 -14.17 -4.98
CA ASP A 218 15.10 -12.81 -5.03
C ASP A 218 13.97 -11.82 -4.80
N ILE A 219 14.03 -11.05 -3.68
CA ILE A 219 13.02 -10.05 -3.32
C ILE A 219 13.62 -8.67 -3.49
N ALA A 220 13.03 -7.89 -4.39
CA ALA A 220 13.41 -6.50 -4.63
C ALA A 220 12.28 -5.54 -4.20
N PHE A 221 12.67 -4.43 -3.63
CA PHE A 221 11.81 -3.30 -3.29
C PHE A 221 12.18 -2.12 -4.19
N TYR A 222 11.21 -1.61 -4.92
CA TYR A 222 11.40 -0.50 -5.84
C TYR A 222 10.61 0.73 -5.37
N ASP A 223 11.31 1.84 -5.17
CA ASP A 223 10.69 3.13 -4.89
C ASP A 223 10.37 3.86 -6.19
N ILE A 224 9.08 4.21 -6.39
CA ILE A 224 8.61 4.79 -7.65
C ILE A 224 9.08 6.22 -7.91
N PHE A 225 9.51 6.95 -6.88
CA PHE A 225 9.92 8.35 -7.05
C PHE A 225 11.42 8.54 -7.10
N SER A 226 12.19 7.76 -6.35
CA SER A 226 13.64 7.77 -6.48
C SER A 226 14.14 6.94 -7.64
N GLY A 227 13.37 5.93 -8.07
CA GLY A 227 13.80 4.94 -9.05
C GLY A 227 14.80 3.92 -8.48
N GLU A 228 15.05 3.97 -7.18
CA GLU A 228 16.00 3.08 -6.52
C GLU A 228 15.38 1.72 -6.20
N SER A 229 16.23 0.71 -6.27
CA SER A 229 15.87 -0.65 -5.86
C SER A 229 16.83 -1.15 -4.81
N PHE A 230 16.29 -1.83 -3.83
CA PHE A 230 17.11 -2.46 -2.80
C PHE A 230 16.66 -3.90 -2.58
N THR A 231 17.66 -4.75 -2.38
CA THR A 231 17.51 -6.13 -2.00
C THR A 231 18.28 -6.37 -0.70
N ARG A 232 17.77 -7.26 0.14
CA ARG A 232 18.53 -7.71 1.30
C ARG A 232 19.40 -8.93 0.92
N ASN A 233 20.52 -9.04 1.58
CA ASN A 233 21.33 -10.24 1.46
C ASN A 233 20.54 -11.45 1.99
N ILE A 234 20.52 -12.51 1.21
CA ILE A 234 19.81 -13.75 1.53
C ILE A 234 20.37 -14.45 2.77
N MET A 235 21.62 -14.17 3.12
CA MET A 235 22.27 -14.72 4.33
C MET A 235 21.62 -14.21 5.62
N ASP A 236 20.84 -13.10 5.55
CA ASP A 236 20.15 -12.51 6.68
C ASP A 236 18.71 -13.03 6.82
N PHE A 237 18.35 -14.12 6.12
CA PHE A 237 17.02 -14.69 6.19
C PHE A 237 16.77 -15.37 7.55
N ASP A 238 15.95 -14.71 8.37
CA ASP A 238 15.53 -15.20 9.68
C ASP A 238 14.00 -15.21 9.79
N PHE A 239 13.39 -16.30 9.33
CA PHE A 239 11.94 -16.47 9.44
C PHE A 239 11.47 -16.59 10.90
N THR A 240 12.27 -17.24 11.76
CA THR A 240 11.90 -17.44 13.16
C THR A 240 11.82 -16.12 13.91
N GLY A 241 12.84 -15.27 13.79
CA GLY A 241 12.84 -13.92 14.36
C GLY A 241 11.72 -13.04 13.79
N ALA A 242 11.48 -13.09 12.48
CA ALA A 242 10.38 -12.36 11.86
C ALA A 242 9.00 -12.81 12.39
N LYS A 243 8.82 -14.12 12.60
CA LYS A 243 7.61 -14.69 13.19
C LYS A 243 7.41 -14.24 14.64
N GLU A 244 8.44 -14.32 15.47
CA GLU A 244 8.39 -13.89 16.87
C GLU A 244 8.05 -12.42 17.01
N ILE A 245 8.68 -11.55 16.21
CA ILE A 245 8.39 -10.11 16.19
C ILE A 245 6.92 -9.87 15.84
N MET A 246 6.40 -10.54 14.80
CA MET A 246 5.01 -10.39 14.37
C MET A 246 4.03 -10.83 15.46
N PHE A 247 4.26 -11.98 16.10
CA PHE A 247 3.39 -12.47 17.17
C PHE A 247 3.39 -11.52 18.36
N ARG A 248 4.56 -11.03 18.79
CA ARG A 248 4.67 -10.03 19.85
C ARG A 248 3.85 -8.77 19.53
N GLN A 249 3.99 -8.27 18.29
CA GLN A 249 3.22 -7.11 17.83
C GLN A 249 1.71 -7.37 17.83
N ALA A 250 1.27 -8.55 17.38
CA ALA A 250 -0.13 -8.93 17.37
C ALA A 250 -0.70 -9.05 18.78
N VAL A 251 0.05 -9.63 19.72
CA VAL A 251 -0.34 -9.75 21.14
C VAL A 251 -0.52 -8.36 21.75
N ILE A 252 0.44 -7.47 21.61
CA ILE A 252 0.37 -6.10 22.15
C ILE A 252 -0.87 -5.35 21.63
N MET A 253 -1.16 -5.44 20.32
CA MET A 253 -2.35 -4.79 19.75
C MET A 253 -3.66 -5.40 20.30
N ARG A 254 -3.74 -6.73 20.43
CA ARG A 254 -4.93 -7.40 20.96
C ARG A 254 -5.17 -7.08 22.42
N GLU A 255 -4.12 -7.09 23.23
CA GLU A 255 -4.20 -6.77 24.66
C GLU A 255 -4.66 -5.33 24.86
N TRP A 256 -4.10 -4.39 24.13
CA TRP A 256 -4.52 -3.00 24.19
C TRP A 256 -6.01 -2.81 23.80
N VAL A 257 -6.48 -3.45 22.74
CA VAL A 257 -7.90 -3.38 22.33
C VAL A 257 -8.79 -4.03 23.39
N ARG A 258 -8.39 -5.20 23.93
CA ARG A 258 -9.15 -5.90 24.97
C ARG A 258 -9.26 -5.07 26.26
N GLU A 259 -8.17 -4.47 26.71
CA GLU A 259 -8.14 -3.60 27.87
C GLU A 259 -9.06 -2.38 27.69
N ALA A 260 -8.98 -1.72 26.54
CA ALA A 260 -9.85 -0.59 26.21
C ALA A 260 -11.35 -0.98 26.27
N VAL A 261 -11.71 -2.16 25.75
CA VAL A 261 -13.10 -2.67 25.80
C VAL A 261 -13.51 -3.02 27.25
N GLN A 262 -12.64 -3.66 28.04
CA GLN A 262 -12.95 -4.08 29.40
C GLN A 262 -13.07 -2.92 30.38
N THR A 263 -12.29 -1.89 30.21
CA THR A 263 -12.32 -0.70 31.08
C THR A 263 -13.43 0.28 30.70
N GLY A 264 -14.18 0.02 29.62
CA GLY A 264 -15.16 0.95 29.09
C GLY A 264 -14.54 2.25 28.58
N PHE A 265 -13.23 2.23 28.28
CA PHE A 265 -12.54 3.38 27.73
C PHE A 265 -13.15 3.73 26.38
N ASP A 266 -13.58 5.00 26.21
CA ASP A 266 -14.02 5.46 24.92
C ASP A 266 -12.81 5.54 23.98
N ILE A 267 -12.76 4.59 23.05
CA ILE A 267 -11.69 4.49 22.06
C ILE A 267 -11.59 5.79 21.24
N MET A 268 -12.68 6.55 21.13
CA MET A 268 -12.70 7.86 20.45
C MET A 268 -11.95 8.94 21.22
N GLU A 269 -11.81 8.80 22.54
CA GLU A 269 -11.04 9.70 23.40
C GLU A 269 -9.54 9.44 23.39
N THR A 270 -9.08 8.39 22.66
CA THR A 270 -7.65 8.10 22.52
C THR A 270 -6.91 9.32 21.98
N LYS A 271 -5.97 9.85 22.75
CA LYS A 271 -5.12 10.98 22.33
C LYS A 271 -3.97 10.52 21.44
N PRO A 272 -3.47 11.39 20.54
CA PRO A 272 -2.20 11.12 19.86
C PRO A 272 -1.08 10.99 20.89
N GLU A 273 -0.13 10.11 20.61
CA GLU A 273 1.09 10.02 21.43
C GLU A 273 1.92 11.30 21.28
N GLU A 274 2.57 11.69 22.37
CA GLU A 274 3.46 12.85 22.39
C GLU A 274 4.57 12.70 21.33
N GLY A 275 4.81 13.76 20.56
CA GLY A 275 5.81 13.75 19.49
C GLY A 275 5.34 13.14 18.15
N THR A 276 4.07 12.71 18.04
CA THR A 276 3.53 12.20 16.77
C THR A 276 3.55 13.26 15.68
N ASP A 277 4.20 12.97 14.53
CA ASP A 277 4.12 13.83 13.34
C ASP A 277 2.76 13.68 12.64
N CYS A 278 1.87 14.63 12.91
CA CYS A 278 0.53 14.67 12.32
C CYS A 278 0.48 15.34 10.94
N ARG A 279 1.57 15.90 10.41
CA ARG A 279 1.53 16.67 9.14
C ARG A 279 1.03 15.84 7.96
N LYS A 280 1.42 14.57 7.89
CA LYS A 280 1.02 13.61 6.83
C LYS A 280 -0.13 12.70 7.24
N CYS A 281 -0.77 12.94 8.40
CA CYS A 281 -1.88 12.13 8.87
C CYS A 281 -3.17 12.55 8.18
N ARG A 282 -3.88 11.59 7.58
CA ARG A 282 -5.17 11.82 6.93
C ARG A 282 -6.28 12.29 7.88
N PHE A 283 -6.16 11.98 9.16
CA PHE A 283 -7.12 12.38 10.19
C PHE A 283 -6.74 13.69 10.90
N ARG A 284 -5.73 14.42 10.45
CA ARG A 284 -5.22 15.64 11.10
C ARG A 284 -6.35 16.66 11.35
N ASN A 285 -7.11 16.98 10.32
CA ASN A 285 -8.18 17.99 10.43
C ASN A 285 -9.35 17.49 11.28
N PHE A 286 -9.66 16.20 11.21
CA PHE A 286 -10.65 15.58 12.07
C PHE A 286 -10.22 15.62 13.55
N CYS A 287 -8.97 15.24 13.87
CA CYS A 287 -8.45 15.33 15.23
C CYS A 287 -8.54 16.76 15.80
N ARG A 288 -8.19 17.77 15.00
CA ARG A 288 -8.28 19.18 15.42
C ARG A 288 -9.70 19.62 15.71
N LYS A 289 -10.68 19.15 14.94
CA LYS A 289 -12.12 19.45 15.20
C LYS A 289 -12.61 18.83 16.50
N MET A 290 -12.08 17.65 16.86
CA MET A 290 -12.45 16.98 18.11
C MET A 290 -11.82 17.62 19.35
N GLU A 291 -10.74 18.37 19.20
CA GLU A 291 -10.00 19.02 20.31
C GLU A 291 -10.43 20.48 20.52
N ALA A 292 -11.21 21.06 19.60
CA ALA A 292 -11.77 22.41 19.66
C ALA A 292 -13.11 22.44 20.39
#